data_ecf60a7203b8226174a5029709f53496
#
_entry.id   ecf60a7203b8226174a5029709f53496
#
_cell.length_a   1.000
_cell.length_b   1.000
_cell.length_c   1.000
_cell.angle_alpha   90.00
_cell.angle_beta   90.00
_cell.angle_gamma   90.00
#
_symmetry.space_group_name_H-M   'P 1'
#
loop_
_entity.id
_entity.type
_entity.pdbx_description
1 polymer ?
#
loop_
_entity_poly.entity_id
_entity_poly.type
_entity_poly.pdbx_seq_one_letter_code
_entity_poly.pdbx_strand_id
1 'polypeptide(L)'
;MKFKAVYALLISSFILMLSVYILTSNTLYVQLVHLLLPSSIAAQSQPTLPSQSTSSLSSSSSSVSSLPDVFQKVENSVVQITSTKSNPNEVIILNGVPQTGRSTALGSGFVYDNQGHIVTNYHVVSGVKKADVTFTDGNTYSANVVGKDPNSDLGVLQITGDFSEEKVVSLPLANSSAVRPGEQVIAIGNPFGLSGTITTGIVSQKGRLLPNPDTGFSISDAIQTDAAINPGNSGGPLLNTKGEAIGMNTAIFSSTGIYSGVGFAVPSNTIAKEVPLLIKNGSYAHPWLGVSGGKISPDLIKAVGLPTNYKGVIIGSVQPGSPAEKAGLKGLTQDNDNGATHTGDIITAVDGHPVRQIDDIINYIESQKNVGDNIKLTVSRDGKLVELTATLQARPQTSSLSSSQNQDQLQPPGLGPIPELPQIPGFPPLPRLPPLLP
;
A
#
# COMPACT_ATOMS: atom_id res chain seq x y z
N MET A 1 -17.38 52.96 23.06
CA MET A 1 -18.47 52.00 23.30
C MET A 1 -19.43 51.82 22.14
N LYS A 2 -19.66 52.77 21.24
CA LYS A 2 -20.68 52.70 20.17
C LYS A 2 -20.31 51.71 19.02
N PHE A 3 -19.04 51.44 18.72
CA PHE A 3 -18.63 50.54 17.66
C PHE A 3 -18.85 49.05 17.97
N LYS A 4 -18.69 48.62 19.24
CA LYS A 4 -18.91 47.21 19.63
C LYS A 4 -20.39 46.79 19.55
N ALA A 5 -21.32 47.72 19.79
CA ALA A 5 -22.74 47.46 19.71
C ALA A 5 -23.23 47.26 18.25
N VAL A 6 -22.67 48.03 17.29
CA VAL A 6 -23.00 47.90 15.87
C VAL A 6 -22.49 46.59 15.28
N TYR A 7 -21.30 46.13 15.67
CA TYR A 7 -20.75 44.85 15.25
C TYR A 7 -21.55 43.67 15.79
N ALA A 8 -21.98 43.73 17.04
CA ALA A 8 -22.82 42.69 17.62
C ALA A 8 -24.20 42.54 16.92
N LEU A 9 -24.79 43.67 16.53
CA LEU A 9 -26.06 43.73 15.77
C LEU A 9 -25.90 43.15 14.36
N LEU A 10 -24.82 43.44 13.67
CA LEU A 10 -24.54 42.90 12.33
C LEU A 10 -24.30 41.37 12.35
N ILE A 11 -23.58 40.88 13.35
CA ILE A 11 -23.34 39.42 13.50
C ILE A 11 -24.64 38.70 13.84
N SER A 12 -25.48 39.25 14.73
CA SER A 12 -26.78 38.62 15.07
C SER A 12 -27.73 38.61 13.89
N SER A 13 -27.75 39.66 13.06
CA SER A 13 -28.56 39.74 11.82
C SER A 13 -28.08 38.69 10.79
N PHE A 14 -26.77 38.50 10.64
CA PHE A 14 -26.19 37.50 9.73
C PHE A 14 -26.51 36.07 10.16
N ILE A 15 -26.43 35.77 11.45
CA ILE A 15 -26.79 34.45 12.00
C ILE A 15 -28.28 34.17 11.80
N LEU A 16 -29.14 35.17 12.00
CA LEU A 16 -30.60 35.04 11.77
C LEU A 16 -30.90 34.80 10.29
N MET A 17 -30.29 35.50 9.36
CA MET A 17 -30.44 35.26 7.92
C MET A 17 -29.96 33.87 7.50
N LEU A 18 -28.83 33.41 8.05
CA LEU A 18 -28.32 32.07 7.74
C LEU A 18 -29.24 30.95 8.26
N SER A 19 -29.82 31.12 9.44
CA SER A 19 -30.79 30.14 9.99
C SER A 19 -32.07 30.10 9.21
N VAL A 20 -32.59 31.24 8.73
CA VAL A 20 -33.78 31.29 7.86
C VAL A 20 -33.49 30.64 6.50
N TYR A 21 -32.30 30.85 5.92
CA TYR A 21 -31.91 30.23 4.66
C TYR A 21 -31.84 28.69 4.77
N ILE A 22 -31.23 28.17 5.86
CA ILE A 22 -31.19 26.72 6.11
C ILE A 22 -32.56 26.10 6.31
N LEU A 23 -33.47 26.78 7.00
CA LEU A 23 -34.83 26.30 7.21
C LEU A 23 -35.68 26.30 5.91
N THR A 24 -35.53 27.31 5.05
CA THR A 24 -36.26 27.38 3.79
C THR A 24 -35.74 26.42 2.73
N SER A 25 -34.44 26.16 2.68
CA SER A 25 -33.83 25.20 1.75
C SER A 25 -34.24 23.74 2.07
N ASN A 26 -34.37 23.37 3.34
CA ASN A 26 -34.81 22.03 3.73
C ASN A 26 -36.29 21.76 3.41
N THR A 27 -37.14 22.77 3.56
CA THR A 27 -38.62 22.63 3.22
C THR A 27 -38.83 22.51 1.72
N LEU A 28 -38.10 23.22 0.90
CA LEU A 28 -38.15 23.11 -0.55
C LEU A 28 -37.66 21.74 -1.07
N TYR A 29 -36.62 21.18 -0.46
CA TYR A 29 -36.07 19.86 -0.84
C TYR A 29 -37.08 18.73 -0.53
N VAL A 30 -37.75 18.77 0.62
CA VAL A 30 -38.73 17.77 1.01
C VAL A 30 -39.99 17.84 0.11
N GLN A 31 -40.43 19.03 -0.29
CA GLN A 31 -41.54 19.18 -1.22
C GLN A 31 -41.19 18.72 -2.64
N LEU A 32 -39.98 18.94 -3.11
CA LEU A 32 -39.54 18.49 -4.44
C LEU A 32 -39.46 16.94 -4.53
N VAL A 33 -39.01 16.29 -3.46
CA VAL A 33 -38.95 14.81 -3.38
C VAL A 33 -40.33 14.19 -3.39
N HIS A 34 -41.35 14.80 -2.77
CA HIS A 34 -42.74 14.32 -2.83
C HIS A 34 -43.40 14.53 -4.19
N LEU A 35 -42.96 15.48 -5.01
CA LEU A 35 -43.50 15.74 -6.34
C LEU A 35 -42.97 14.79 -7.42
N LEU A 36 -41.82 14.12 -7.17
CA LEU A 36 -41.15 13.26 -8.12
C LEU A 36 -41.40 11.76 -7.90
N LEU A 37 -42.17 11.37 -6.89
CA LEU A 37 -42.56 9.98 -6.68
C LEU A 37 -43.94 9.73 -7.30
N PRO A 38 -44.08 8.83 -8.30
CA PRO A 38 -45.39 8.49 -8.84
C PRO A 38 -46.19 7.69 -7.81
N SER A 39 -47.29 8.29 -7.35
CA SER A 39 -48.34 7.61 -6.57
C SER A 39 -49.13 6.72 -7.52
N SER A 40 -48.89 5.43 -7.52
CA SER A 40 -49.86 4.38 -7.80
C SER A 40 -49.19 3.04 -8.12
N ILE A 41 -49.14 2.17 -7.13
CA ILE A 41 -49.14 0.73 -7.42
C ILE A 41 -50.42 0.20 -6.81
N ALA A 42 -51.41 0.04 -7.69
CA ALA A 42 -52.64 -0.66 -7.39
C ALA A 42 -52.32 -2.14 -7.09
N ALA A 43 -52.93 -2.64 -6.03
CA ALA A 43 -52.88 -4.04 -5.65
C ALA A 43 -53.42 -4.91 -6.81
N GLN A 44 -52.50 -5.64 -7.48
CA GLN A 44 -52.88 -6.76 -8.35
C GLN A 44 -52.78 -8.05 -7.54
N SER A 45 -53.89 -8.76 -7.52
CA SER A 45 -54.10 -10.08 -6.98
C SER A 45 -53.07 -11.08 -7.55
N GLN A 46 -52.34 -11.76 -6.67
CA GLN A 46 -51.42 -12.86 -7.02
C GLN A 46 -52.21 -14.08 -7.55
N PRO A 47 -51.77 -14.67 -8.64
CA PRO A 47 -52.21 -16.02 -9.00
C PRO A 47 -51.52 -17.06 -8.10
N THR A 48 -52.34 -17.92 -7.48
CA THR A 48 -51.89 -19.08 -6.71
C THR A 48 -51.18 -20.09 -7.64
N LEU A 49 -49.90 -20.29 -7.46
CA LEU A 49 -49.16 -21.38 -8.06
C LEU A 49 -49.34 -22.68 -7.23
N PRO A 50 -49.43 -23.84 -7.87
CA PRO A 50 -49.62 -25.12 -7.16
C PRO A 50 -48.31 -25.47 -6.40
N SER A 51 -48.52 -25.93 -5.16
CA SER A 51 -47.46 -26.46 -4.30
C SER A 51 -46.75 -27.62 -4.99
N GLN A 52 -45.54 -27.36 -5.46
CA GLN A 52 -44.58 -28.42 -5.77
C GLN A 52 -43.84 -28.83 -4.48
N SER A 53 -43.99 -30.08 -4.14
CA SER A 53 -43.23 -30.74 -3.09
C SER A 53 -41.72 -30.58 -3.35
N THR A 54 -41.07 -29.74 -2.55
CA THR A 54 -39.63 -29.61 -2.52
C THR A 54 -39.04 -30.86 -1.88
N SER A 55 -38.55 -31.78 -2.71
CA SER A 55 -37.55 -32.77 -2.28
C SER A 55 -36.34 -31.98 -1.77
N SER A 56 -36.07 -32.16 -0.49
CA SER A 56 -34.87 -31.63 0.20
C SER A 56 -33.62 -32.24 -0.45
N LEU A 57 -33.07 -31.54 -1.43
CA LEU A 57 -31.67 -31.67 -1.78
C LEU A 57 -30.88 -31.09 -0.60
N SER A 58 -30.36 -32.02 0.24
CA SER A 58 -29.30 -31.72 1.20
C SER A 58 -28.05 -31.27 0.44
N SER A 59 -28.03 -30.04 -0.04
CA SER A 59 -26.80 -29.38 -0.41
C SER A 59 -26.02 -29.21 0.88
N SER A 60 -24.94 -29.96 1.04
CA SER A 60 -23.87 -29.66 1.97
C SER A 60 -23.28 -28.31 1.57
N SER A 61 -24.00 -27.24 1.92
CA SER A 61 -23.45 -25.88 1.89
C SER A 61 -22.33 -25.89 2.94
N SER A 62 -21.07 -25.92 2.47
CA SER A 62 -19.98 -25.42 3.28
C SER A 62 -20.42 -24.03 3.74
N SER A 63 -20.77 -23.90 5.01
CA SER A 63 -21.24 -22.65 5.60
C SER A 63 -20.10 -21.63 5.41
N VAL A 64 -20.29 -20.72 4.48
CA VAL A 64 -19.44 -19.51 4.39
C VAL A 64 -19.64 -18.81 5.73
N SER A 65 -18.60 -18.74 6.56
CA SER A 65 -18.64 -18.04 7.84
C SER A 65 -19.13 -16.63 7.59
N SER A 66 -20.09 -16.15 8.40
CA SER A 66 -20.54 -14.75 8.30
C SER A 66 -19.41 -13.80 8.71
N LEU A 67 -19.43 -12.56 8.21
CA LEU A 67 -18.42 -11.57 8.59
C LEU A 67 -18.29 -11.38 10.11
N PRO A 68 -19.38 -11.32 10.90
CA PRO A 68 -19.29 -11.32 12.35
C PRO A 68 -18.57 -12.53 12.94
N ASP A 69 -18.83 -13.76 12.42
CA ASP A 69 -18.18 -14.97 12.91
C ASP A 69 -16.67 -14.94 12.63
N VAL A 70 -16.27 -14.47 11.44
CA VAL A 70 -14.85 -14.29 11.10
C VAL A 70 -14.19 -13.28 12.04
N PHE A 71 -14.84 -12.15 12.28
CA PHE A 71 -14.32 -11.12 13.17
C PHE A 71 -14.13 -11.67 14.59
N GLN A 72 -15.16 -12.28 15.17
CA GLN A 72 -15.10 -12.86 16.51
C GLN A 72 -14.00 -13.92 16.64
N LYS A 73 -13.75 -14.69 15.59
CA LYS A 73 -12.70 -15.73 15.57
C LYS A 73 -11.30 -15.13 15.67
N VAL A 74 -11.06 -13.95 15.07
CA VAL A 74 -9.71 -13.41 14.87
C VAL A 74 -9.41 -12.14 15.68
N GLU A 75 -10.42 -11.50 16.30
CA GLU A 75 -10.25 -10.22 17.00
C GLU A 75 -9.18 -10.26 18.09
N ASN A 76 -9.05 -11.39 18.80
CA ASN A 76 -8.02 -11.58 19.83
C ASN A 76 -6.60 -11.77 19.26
N SER A 77 -6.48 -11.98 17.96
CA SER A 77 -5.18 -12.06 17.27
C SER A 77 -4.72 -10.71 16.74
N VAL A 78 -5.56 -9.66 16.81
CA VAL A 78 -5.25 -8.33 16.26
C VAL A 78 -5.03 -7.35 17.42
N VAL A 79 -3.92 -6.63 17.35
CA VAL A 79 -3.47 -5.73 18.42
C VAL A 79 -3.30 -4.30 17.93
N GLN A 80 -3.40 -3.34 18.84
CA GLN A 80 -2.93 -1.98 18.63
C GLN A 80 -1.43 -1.92 18.93
N ILE A 81 -0.71 -1.12 18.13
CA ILE A 81 0.69 -0.81 18.40
C ILE A 81 0.84 0.69 18.58
N THR A 82 1.46 1.06 19.71
CA THR A 82 1.80 2.44 20.03
C THR A 82 3.32 2.57 20.10
N SER A 83 3.92 3.29 19.17
CA SER A 83 5.36 3.59 19.19
C SER A 83 5.60 5.07 19.47
N THR A 84 6.44 5.37 20.45
CA THR A 84 6.76 6.75 20.85
C THR A 84 8.22 7.05 20.56
N LYS A 85 8.47 8.03 19.69
CA LYS A 85 9.79 8.58 19.40
C LYS A 85 10.03 9.81 20.25
N SER A 86 11.21 9.90 20.87
CA SER A 86 11.69 11.14 21.46
C SER A 86 12.37 11.96 20.36
N ASN A 87 11.97 13.20 20.16
CA ASN A 87 12.65 14.12 19.26
C ASN A 87 13.49 15.10 20.08
N PRO A 88 14.81 14.87 20.24
CA PRO A 88 15.65 15.72 21.07
C PRO A 88 15.79 17.15 20.57
N ASN A 89 15.47 17.38 19.29
CA ASN A 89 15.54 18.71 18.66
C ASN A 89 14.24 19.51 18.82
N GLU A 90 13.19 18.89 19.31
CA GLU A 90 11.89 19.53 19.57
C GLU A 90 11.72 19.72 21.08
N VAL A 91 11.75 20.96 21.51
CA VAL A 91 11.52 21.31 22.94
C VAL A 91 10.13 21.92 23.06
N ILE A 92 9.25 21.22 23.72
CA ILE A 92 7.89 21.70 24.07
C ILE A 92 7.94 22.26 25.48
N ILE A 93 7.52 23.51 25.68
CA ILE A 93 7.39 24.11 27.02
C ILE A 93 6.03 23.71 27.59
N LEU A 94 6.00 22.78 28.53
CA LEU A 94 4.79 22.38 29.26
C LEU A 94 4.85 22.92 30.69
N ASN A 95 3.90 23.77 31.06
CA ASN A 95 3.86 24.42 32.39
C ASN A 95 5.17 25.16 32.76
N GLY A 96 5.85 25.80 31.78
CA GLY A 96 7.09 26.52 32.01
C GLY A 96 8.35 25.65 32.09
N VAL A 97 8.22 24.32 31.96
CA VAL A 97 9.34 23.37 31.95
C VAL A 97 9.61 22.89 30.54
N PRO A 98 10.86 23.04 30.02
CA PRO A 98 11.25 22.46 28.74
C PRO A 98 11.16 20.94 28.79
N GLN A 99 10.38 20.35 27.89
CA GLN A 99 10.30 18.90 27.68
C GLN A 99 10.70 18.56 26.26
N THR A 100 11.37 17.43 26.10
CA THR A 100 11.69 16.89 24.77
C THR A 100 10.40 16.54 24.03
N GLY A 101 10.24 16.99 22.81
CA GLY A 101 9.10 16.65 21.96
C GLY A 101 9.00 15.12 21.79
N ARG A 102 7.77 14.63 21.81
CA ARG A 102 7.45 13.21 21.60
C ARG A 102 6.49 13.09 20.43
N SER A 103 6.84 12.26 19.47
CA SER A 103 5.96 11.88 18.36
C SER A 103 5.47 10.46 18.59
N THR A 104 4.16 10.26 18.59
CA THR A 104 3.55 8.94 18.76
C THR A 104 2.96 8.49 17.44
N ALA A 105 3.36 7.31 16.98
CA ALA A 105 2.74 6.63 15.85
C ALA A 105 1.82 5.52 16.38
N LEU A 106 0.62 5.46 15.79
CA LEU A 106 -0.38 4.44 16.07
C LEU A 106 -0.55 3.56 14.84
N GLY A 107 -0.65 2.26 15.07
CA GLY A 107 -0.92 1.27 14.04
C GLY A 107 -1.54 0.03 14.64
N SER A 108 -1.72 -0.98 13.81
CA SER A 108 -2.16 -2.31 14.19
C SER A 108 -1.04 -3.32 14.01
N GLY A 109 -1.25 -4.51 14.54
CA GLY A 109 -0.44 -5.69 14.30
C GLY A 109 -1.29 -6.93 14.49
N PHE A 110 -0.70 -8.07 14.24
CA PHE A 110 -1.33 -9.35 14.55
C PHE A 110 -0.33 -10.35 15.10
N VAL A 111 -0.84 -11.28 15.91
CA VAL A 111 -0.05 -12.32 16.54
C VAL A 111 0.44 -13.30 15.47
N TYR A 112 1.75 -13.43 15.36
CA TYR A 112 2.39 -14.32 14.37
C TYR A 112 2.50 -15.76 14.90
N ASP A 113 2.91 -15.90 16.16
CA ASP A 113 3.09 -17.20 16.80
C ASP A 113 2.75 -17.18 18.29
N ASN A 114 2.76 -18.34 18.90
CA ASN A 114 2.46 -18.50 20.33
C ASN A 114 3.64 -18.10 21.26
N GLN A 115 4.75 -17.63 20.67
CA GLN A 115 5.90 -17.12 21.41
C GLN A 115 5.80 -15.61 21.70
N GLY A 116 4.71 -14.97 21.22
CA GLY A 116 4.47 -13.55 21.40
C GLY A 116 5.15 -12.65 20.39
N HIS A 117 5.49 -13.20 19.22
CA HIS A 117 5.89 -12.35 18.09
C HIS A 117 4.66 -11.71 17.45
N ILE A 118 4.76 -10.40 17.24
CA ILE A 118 3.72 -9.59 16.59
C ILE A 118 4.30 -9.06 15.29
N VAL A 119 3.57 -9.23 14.19
CA VAL A 119 3.88 -8.65 12.89
C VAL A 119 3.12 -7.35 12.71
N THR A 120 3.79 -6.33 12.18
CA THR A 120 3.25 -5.01 11.87
C THR A 120 4.03 -4.38 10.72
N ASN A 121 3.64 -3.19 10.28
CA ASN A 121 4.43 -2.45 9.30
C ASN A 121 5.71 -1.85 9.90
N TYR A 122 6.77 -1.78 9.07
CA TYR A 122 8.01 -1.11 9.44
C TYR A 122 7.79 0.35 9.82
N HIS A 123 6.97 1.09 9.05
CA HIS A 123 6.74 2.52 9.30
C HIS A 123 6.09 2.79 10.66
N VAL A 124 5.31 1.83 11.22
CA VAL A 124 4.73 1.93 12.58
C VAL A 124 5.82 1.87 13.65
N VAL A 125 6.87 1.07 13.45
CA VAL A 125 7.97 0.86 14.43
C VAL A 125 9.29 1.47 14.00
N SER A 126 9.28 2.29 12.94
CA SER A 126 10.47 2.96 12.44
C SER A 126 11.05 3.91 13.49
N GLY A 127 12.37 3.82 13.73
CA GLY A 127 13.10 4.71 14.65
C GLY A 127 12.91 4.41 16.14
N VAL A 128 12.15 3.36 16.51
CA VAL A 128 12.02 2.93 17.91
C VAL A 128 12.66 1.56 18.15
N LYS A 129 13.01 1.28 19.41
CA LYS A 129 13.50 -0.02 19.87
C LYS A 129 12.43 -0.80 20.64
N LYS A 130 11.41 -0.10 21.14
CA LYS A 130 10.30 -0.64 21.91
C LYS A 130 9.00 0.01 21.48
N ALA A 131 7.92 -0.72 21.59
CA ALA A 131 6.56 -0.25 21.41
C ALA A 131 5.63 -0.90 22.44
N ASP A 132 4.48 -0.30 22.66
CA ASP A 132 3.44 -0.89 23.47
C ASP A 132 2.45 -1.62 22.56
N VAL A 133 2.04 -2.82 22.99
CA VAL A 133 1.10 -3.71 22.30
C VAL A 133 -0.14 -3.83 23.16
N THR A 134 -1.29 -3.36 22.70
CA THR A 134 -2.56 -3.41 23.41
C THR A 134 -3.51 -4.38 22.72
N PHE A 135 -3.99 -5.37 23.48
CA PHE A 135 -4.98 -6.35 23.03
C PHE A 135 -6.40 -5.82 23.16
N THR A 136 -7.37 -6.53 22.57
CA THR A 136 -8.79 -6.14 22.56
C THR A 136 -9.45 -6.13 23.95
N ASP A 137 -8.90 -6.87 24.92
CA ASP A 137 -9.32 -6.87 26.33
C ASP A 137 -8.81 -5.65 27.13
N GLY A 138 -8.00 -4.76 26.47
CA GLY A 138 -7.42 -3.57 27.08
C GLY A 138 -6.05 -3.78 27.74
N ASN A 139 -5.58 -5.02 27.85
CA ASN A 139 -4.25 -5.28 28.39
C ASN A 139 -3.15 -4.77 27.46
N THR A 140 -2.17 -4.09 28.04
CA THR A 140 -1.04 -3.49 27.31
C THR A 140 0.28 -4.09 27.79
N TYR A 141 1.08 -4.55 26.84
CA TYR A 141 2.40 -5.12 27.07
C TYR A 141 3.47 -4.31 26.36
N SER A 142 4.63 -4.17 26.99
CA SER A 142 5.80 -3.63 26.31
C SER A 142 6.39 -4.70 25.39
N ALA A 143 6.82 -4.31 24.20
CA ALA A 143 7.42 -5.22 23.24
C ALA A 143 8.72 -4.64 22.67
N ASN A 144 9.72 -5.49 22.47
CA ASN A 144 10.96 -5.12 21.80
C ASN A 144 10.81 -5.27 20.28
N VAL A 145 11.33 -4.34 19.51
CA VAL A 145 11.46 -4.50 18.07
C VAL A 145 12.64 -5.42 17.79
N VAL A 146 12.36 -6.65 17.34
CA VAL A 146 13.35 -7.70 17.12
C VAL A 146 13.78 -7.79 15.66
N GLY A 147 12.95 -7.34 14.70
CA GLY A 147 13.27 -7.38 13.29
C GLY A 147 12.63 -6.23 12.53
N LYS A 148 13.32 -5.76 11.48
CA LYS A 148 12.86 -4.66 10.62
C LYS A 148 13.26 -4.90 9.18
N ASP A 149 12.33 -4.68 8.28
CA ASP A 149 12.59 -4.60 6.85
C ASP A 149 11.88 -3.41 6.22
N PRO A 150 12.61 -2.32 5.93
CA PRO A 150 12.03 -1.17 5.23
C PRO A 150 11.58 -1.48 3.81
N ASN A 151 12.19 -2.45 3.11
CA ASN A 151 11.87 -2.72 1.70
C ASN A 151 10.52 -3.40 1.50
N SER A 152 10.15 -4.29 2.41
CA SER A 152 8.83 -4.96 2.41
C SER A 152 7.84 -4.31 3.36
N ASP A 153 8.22 -3.20 4.02
CA ASP A 153 7.43 -2.53 5.07
C ASP A 153 7.02 -3.49 6.20
N LEU A 154 7.95 -4.39 6.62
CA LEU A 154 7.74 -5.35 7.70
C LEU A 154 8.46 -4.95 8.99
N GLY A 155 7.75 -5.06 10.12
CA GLY A 155 8.30 -4.95 11.46
C GLY A 155 7.88 -6.14 12.31
N VAL A 156 8.78 -6.61 13.18
CA VAL A 156 8.49 -7.70 14.10
C VAL A 156 8.79 -7.25 15.52
N LEU A 157 7.79 -7.41 16.38
CA LEU A 157 7.88 -7.14 17.80
C LEU A 157 7.87 -8.46 18.58
N GLN A 158 8.58 -8.50 19.71
CA GLN A 158 8.52 -9.56 20.71
C GLN A 158 7.97 -8.98 22.00
N ILE A 159 6.82 -9.45 22.44
CA ILE A 159 6.25 -9.09 23.75
C ILE A 159 7.23 -9.45 24.85
N THR A 160 7.39 -8.56 25.83
CA THR A 160 8.27 -8.74 26.99
C THR A 160 7.41 -8.88 28.26
N GLY A 161 7.86 -9.73 29.19
CA GLY A 161 7.14 -10.04 30.41
C GLY A 161 6.29 -11.31 30.31
N ASP A 162 5.55 -11.58 31.36
CA ASP A 162 4.66 -12.74 31.43
C ASP A 162 3.31 -12.40 30.77
N PHE A 163 3.06 -13.02 29.63
CA PHE A 163 1.80 -12.94 28.88
C PHE A 163 1.12 -14.31 28.79
N SER A 164 1.51 -15.27 29.64
CA SER A 164 1.01 -16.65 29.63
C SER A 164 -0.47 -16.76 29.99
N GLU A 165 -1.02 -15.78 30.70
CA GLU A 165 -2.45 -15.71 31.03
C GLU A 165 -3.32 -15.24 29.86
N GLU A 166 -2.72 -14.61 28.85
CA GLU A 166 -3.41 -14.18 27.65
C GLU A 166 -3.63 -15.35 26.69
N LYS A 167 -4.80 -15.44 26.12
CA LYS A 167 -5.06 -16.35 24.98
C LYS A 167 -4.43 -15.77 23.72
N VAL A 168 -3.10 -15.80 23.64
CA VAL A 168 -2.35 -15.37 22.46
C VAL A 168 -2.64 -16.37 21.35
N VAL A 169 -3.59 -16.03 20.49
CA VAL A 169 -4.00 -16.86 19.37
C VAL A 169 -3.28 -16.38 18.13
N SER A 170 -2.37 -17.21 17.59
CA SER A 170 -1.69 -16.88 16.34
C SER A 170 -2.66 -16.88 15.17
N LEU A 171 -2.50 -15.90 14.27
CA LEU A 171 -3.32 -15.79 13.07
C LEU A 171 -2.74 -16.68 11.96
N PRO A 172 -3.49 -17.64 11.40
CA PRO A 172 -2.98 -18.49 10.33
C PRO A 172 -2.76 -17.68 9.05
N LEU A 173 -1.63 -17.93 8.38
CA LEU A 173 -1.31 -17.36 7.08
C LEU A 173 -1.82 -18.29 5.97
N ALA A 174 -2.59 -17.74 5.03
CA ALA A 174 -2.96 -18.42 3.79
C ALA A 174 -1.89 -18.22 2.71
N ASN A 175 -1.93 -19.00 1.65
CA ASN A 175 -1.07 -18.82 0.49
C ASN A 175 -1.57 -17.67 -0.39
N SER A 176 -0.92 -16.51 -0.34
CA SER A 176 -1.29 -15.33 -1.13
C SER A 176 -1.12 -15.53 -2.65
N SER A 177 -0.27 -16.47 -3.09
CA SER A 177 -0.16 -16.78 -4.53
C SER A 177 -1.41 -17.44 -5.10
N ALA A 178 -2.21 -18.11 -4.26
CA ALA A 178 -3.47 -18.74 -4.68
C ALA A 178 -4.65 -17.77 -4.76
N VAL A 179 -4.52 -16.57 -4.18
CA VAL A 179 -5.58 -15.54 -4.18
C VAL A 179 -5.83 -15.02 -5.59
N ARG A 180 -7.11 -14.78 -5.90
CA ARG A 180 -7.54 -14.33 -7.23
C ARG A 180 -8.27 -13.00 -7.14
N PRO A 181 -8.14 -12.11 -8.13
CA PRO A 181 -8.98 -10.92 -8.24
C PRO A 181 -10.48 -11.28 -8.20
N GLY A 182 -11.26 -10.48 -7.46
CA GLY A 182 -12.69 -10.71 -7.21
C GLY A 182 -13.00 -11.52 -5.93
N GLU A 183 -12.02 -12.14 -5.29
CA GLU A 183 -12.23 -12.82 -4.00
C GLU A 183 -12.49 -11.80 -2.89
N GLN A 184 -13.48 -12.10 -2.04
CA GLN A 184 -13.83 -11.26 -0.91
C GLN A 184 -12.70 -11.23 0.12
N VAL A 185 -12.42 -10.04 0.66
CA VAL A 185 -11.43 -9.81 1.70
C VAL A 185 -11.99 -8.98 2.86
N ILE A 186 -11.37 -9.13 4.01
CA ILE A 186 -11.71 -8.47 5.25
C ILE A 186 -10.44 -7.84 5.79
N ALA A 187 -10.40 -6.51 5.89
CA ALA A 187 -9.32 -5.80 6.54
C ALA A 187 -9.71 -5.50 7.99
N ILE A 188 -8.83 -5.86 8.92
CA ILE A 188 -9.03 -5.60 10.34
C ILE A 188 -7.89 -4.74 10.86
N GLY A 189 -8.23 -3.83 11.79
CA GLY A 189 -7.30 -3.05 12.57
C GLY A 189 -7.83 -2.80 13.97
N ASN A 190 -6.98 -2.35 14.86
CA ASN A 190 -7.33 -1.97 16.22
C ASN A 190 -6.78 -0.58 16.57
N PRO A 191 -7.26 0.49 15.89
CA PRO A 191 -6.68 1.84 16.02
C PRO A 191 -6.82 2.47 17.40
N PHE A 192 -7.76 1.97 18.22
CA PHE A 192 -8.08 2.55 19.53
C PHE A 192 -7.82 1.62 20.72
N GLY A 193 -7.32 0.39 20.48
CA GLY A 193 -6.96 -0.58 21.50
C GLY A 193 -8.13 -1.24 22.26
N LEU A 194 -9.38 -0.80 22.01
CA LEU A 194 -10.56 -1.25 22.76
C LEU A 194 -11.56 -2.04 21.90
N SER A 195 -11.58 -1.80 20.59
CA SER A 195 -12.46 -2.51 19.67
C SER A 195 -11.87 -2.50 18.28
N GLY A 196 -11.79 -3.67 17.67
CA GLY A 196 -11.30 -3.80 16.31
C GLY A 196 -12.20 -3.08 15.30
N THR A 197 -11.60 -2.50 14.29
CA THR A 197 -12.32 -1.95 13.12
C THR A 197 -12.25 -2.97 11.99
N ILE A 198 -13.41 -3.27 11.39
CA ILE A 198 -13.53 -4.18 10.25
C ILE A 198 -13.97 -3.39 9.02
N THR A 199 -13.31 -3.62 7.89
CA THR A 199 -13.76 -3.19 6.58
C THR A 199 -13.72 -4.36 5.61
N THR A 200 -14.55 -4.33 4.57
CA THR A 200 -14.64 -5.42 3.58
C THR A 200 -14.52 -4.88 2.18
N GLY A 201 -14.08 -5.72 1.28
CA GLY A 201 -13.95 -5.44 -0.13
C GLY A 201 -13.59 -6.70 -0.88
N ILE A 202 -12.91 -6.55 -2.00
CA ILE A 202 -12.41 -7.65 -2.82
C ILE A 202 -10.91 -7.46 -3.10
N VAL A 203 -10.26 -8.52 -3.54
CA VAL A 203 -8.97 -8.41 -4.20
C VAL A 203 -9.19 -7.74 -5.55
N SER A 204 -8.72 -6.52 -5.72
CA SER A 204 -8.83 -5.79 -6.99
C SER A 204 -7.77 -6.26 -7.99
N GLN A 205 -6.54 -6.52 -7.52
CA GLN A 205 -5.42 -7.04 -8.30
C GLN A 205 -4.34 -7.60 -7.38
N LYS A 206 -3.39 -8.34 -7.94
CA LYS A 206 -2.15 -8.77 -7.27
C LYS A 206 -0.93 -8.58 -8.18
N GLY A 207 0.26 -8.76 -7.64
CA GLY A 207 1.49 -8.63 -8.42
C GLY A 207 1.89 -7.17 -8.66
N ARG A 208 1.35 -6.22 -7.89
CA ARG A 208 1.71 -4.81 -8.02
C ARG A 208 3.05 -4.53 -7.36
N LEU A 209 3.85 -3.67 -8.00
CA LEU A 209 4.95 -3.00 -7.33
C LEU A 209 4.40 -1.74 -6.67
N LEU A 210 4.51 -1.69 -5.35
CA LEU A 210 4.13 -0.52 -4.58
C LEU A 210 5.39 0.29 -4.27
N PRO A 211 5.61 1.47 -4.89
CA PRO A 211 6.79 2.28 -4.65
C PRO A 211 6.91 2.64 -3.17
N ASN A 212 8.11 2.50 -2.63
CA ASN A 212 8.42 2.89 -1.26
C ASN A 212 9.40 4.06 -1.29
N PRO A 213 8.95 5.29 -0.98
CA PRO A 213 9.79 6.48 -1.06
C PRO A 213 10.95 6.48 -0.04
N ASP A 214 10.80 5.77 1.09
CA ASP A 214 11.81 5.72 2.14
C ASP A 214 13.06 4.94 1.72
N THR A 215 12.89 3.95 0.83
CA THR A 215 13.98 3.10 0.37
C THR A 215 14.38 3.34 -1.08
N GLY A 216 13.54 4.00 -1.87
CA GLY A 216 13.69 4.14 -3.32
C GLY A 216 13.43 2.84 -4.10
N PHE A 217 13.04 1.76 -3.42
CA PHE A 217 12.62 0.49 -4.01
C PHE A 217 11.10 0.34 -3.96
N SER A 218 10.58 -0.79 -4.41
CA SER A 218 9.16 -1.09 -4.36
C SER A 218 8.92 -2.35 -3.51
N ILE A 219 7.80 -2.36 -2.77
CA ILE A 219 7.26 -3.56 -2.17
C ILE A 219 6.73 -4.43 -3.31
N SER A 220 7.20 -5.66 -3.38
CA SER A 220 6.87 -6.61 -4.46
C SER A 220 5.55 -7.34 -4.20
N ASP A 221 4.91 -7.80 -5.28
CA ASP A 221 3.73 -8.67 -5.28
C ASP A 221 2.54 -8.14 -4.45
N ALA A 222 2.48 -6.82 -4.20
CA ALA A 222 1.45 -6.23 -3.35
C ALA A 222 0.03 -6.59 -3.83
N ILE A 223 -0.84 -6.92 -2.86
CA ILE A 223 -2.26 -7.19 -3.08
C ILE A 223 -2.99 -5.86 -3.05
N GLN A 224 -3.67 -5.53 -4.15
CA GLN A 224 -4.54 -4.37 -4.25
C GLN A 224 -5.96 -4.75 -3.84
N THR A 225 -6.62 -3.92 -3.03
CA THR A 225 -8.00 -4.12 -2.57
C THR A 225 -8.78 -2.80 -2.56
N ASP A 226 -10.09 -2.90 -2.65
CA ASP A 226 -11.04 -1.80 -2.42
C ASP A 226 -11.64 -1.83 -0.99
N ALA A 227 -11.22 -2.78 -0.14
CA ALA A 227 -11.48 -2.68 1.30
C ALA A 227 -10.86 -1.37 1.83
N ALA A 228 -11.60 -0.62 2.64
CA ALA A 228 -11.15 0.68 3.12
C ALA A 228 -9.95 0.52 4.07
N ILE A 229 -8.76 0.89 3.60
CA ILE A 229 -7.53 0.97 4.39
C ILE A 229 -7.36 2.42 4.82
N ASN A 230 -7.24 2.66 6.12
CA ASN A 230 -7.11 3.99 6.71
C ASN A 230 -6.03 3.96 7.81
N PRO A 231 -5.48 5.12 8.23
CA PRO A 231 -4.62 5.20 9.39
C PRO A 231 -5.27 4.49 10.59
N GLY A 232 -4.54 3.53 11.17
CA GLY A 232 -4.99 2.71 12.29
C GLY A 232 -5.25 1.25 11.93
N ASN A 233 -5.60 0.87 10.69
CA ASN A 233 -5.60 -0.53 10.28
C ASN A 233 -4.32 -0.95 9.53
N SER A 234 -3.38 -0.02 9.28
CA SER A 234 -2.02 -0.35 8.82
C SER A 234 -1.31 -1.25 9.82
N GLY A 235 -0.71 -2.33 9.33
CA GLY A 235 -0.09 -3.40 10.14
C GLY A 235 -1.06 -4.49 10.58
N GLY A 236 -2.35 -4.26 10.54
CA GLY A 236 -3.38 -5.27 10.75
C GLY A 236 -3.52 -6.23 9.57
N PRO A 237 -4.18 -7.38 9.75
CA PRO A 237 -4.30 -8.39 8.71
C PRO A 237 -5.32 -8.02 7.63
N LEU A 238 -5.04 -8.43 6.39
CA LEU A 238 -6.01 -8.62 5.32
C LEU A 238 -6.36 -10.11 5.26
N LEU A 239 -7.62 -10.46 5.50
CA LEU A 239 -8.08 -11.84 5.65
C LEU A 239 -8.90 -12.30 4.44
N ASN A 240 -8.93 -13.61 4.24
CA ASN A 240 -9.95 -14.28 3.43
C ASN A 240 -11.21 -14.56 4.28
N THR A 241 -12.25 -15.11 3.67
CA THR A 241 -13.53 -15.44 4.33
C THR A 241 -13.45 -16.60 5.34
N LYS A 242 -12.29 -17.28 5.46
CA LYS A 242 -12.03 -18.31 6.47
C LYS A 242 -11.36 -17.72 7.73
N GLY A 243 -10.98 -16.44 7.72
CA GLY A 243 -10.23 -15.80 8.78
C GLY A 243 -8.73 -16.11 8.74
N GLU A 244 -8.19 -16.46 7.57
CA GLU A 244 -6.75 -16.65 7.36
C GLU A 244 -6.15 -15.40 6.72
N ALA A 245 -4.98 -14.95 7.17
CA ALA A 245 -4.33 -13.77 6.61
C ALA A 245 -3.74 -14.06 5.23
N ILE A 246 -4.22 -13.35 4.22
CA ILE A 246 -3.67 -13.32 2.87
C ILE A 246 -2.62 -12.21 2.71
N GLY A 247 -2.58 -11.28 3.66
CA GLY A 247 -1.61 -10.19 3.68
C GLY A 247 -1.72 -9.33 4.93
N MET A 248 -0.93 -8.27 4.97
CA MET A 248 -0.91 -7.24 6.00
C MET A 248 -1.22 -5.89 5.35
N ASN A 249 -2.23 -5.20 5.87
CA ASN A 249 -2.61 -3.88 5.37
C ASN A 249 -1.42 -2.92 5.49
N THR A 250 -1.10 -2.23 4.43
CA THR A 250 -0.08 -1.18 4.45
C THR A 250 -0.70 0.17 4.05
N ALA A 251 0.03 1.25 4.32
CA ALA A 251 -0.49 2.59 4.09
C ALA A 251 -0.84 2.83 2.62
N ILE A 252 -1.84 3.66 2.42
CA ILE A 252 -2.38 4.05 1.13
C ILE A 252 -1.37 4.91 0.37
N PHE A 253 -1.22 4.65 -0.91
CA PHE A 253 -0.73 5.64 -1.85
C PHE A 253 -1.85 6.64 -2.17
N SER A 254 -1.94 7.67 -1.38
CA SER A 254 -2.84 8.80 -1.66
C SER A 254 -2.04 10.09 -1.60
N SER A 255 -2.07 10.87 -2.66
CA SER A 255 -1.50 12.23 -2.69
C SER A 255 -2.13 13.17 -1.65
N THR A 256 -3.27 12.80 -1.10
CA THR A 256 -4.03 13.55 -0.09
C THR A 256 -4.02 12.91 1.30
N GLY A 257 -3.42 11.71 1.46
CA GLY A 257 -3.48 10.94 2.71
C GLY A 257 -4.86 10.37 3.05
N ILE A 258 -5.85 10.52 2.16
CA ILE A 258 -7.22 10.04 2.35
C ILE A 258 -7.45 8.83 1.45
N TYR A 259 -8.14 7.81 1.95
CA TYR A 259 -8.55 6.64 1.18
C TYR A 259 -9.37 7.05 -0.05
N SER A 260 -8.93 6.62 -1.23
CA SER A 260 -9.51 6.96 -2.53
C SER A 260 -10.09 5.74 -3.28
N GLY A 261 -10.45 4.66 -2.57
CA GLY A 261 -10.96 3.42 -3.16
C GLY A 261 -9.85 2.43 -3.56
N VAL A 262 -8.60 2.69 -3.19
CA VAL A 262 -7.46 1.81 -3.48
C VAL A 262 -6.62 1.63 -2.21
N GLY A 263 -6.58 0.40 -1.73
CA GLY A 263 -5.73 -0.04 -0.62
C GLY A 263 -4.74 -1.09 -1.09
N PHE A 264 -3.67 -1.30 -0.31
CA PHE A 264 -2.67 -2.32 -0.58
C PHE A 264 -2.34 -3.12 0.68
N ALA A 265 -1.90 -4.37 0.46
CA ALA A 265 -1.41 -5.23 1.52
C ALA A 265 -0.10 -5.92 1.09
N VAL A 266 0.81 -6.06 2.03
CA VAL A 266 2.00 -6.91 1.91
C VAL A 266 1.54 -8.37 1.90
N PRO A 267 1.94 -9.20 0.92
CA PRO A 267 1.44 -10.56 0.80
C PRO A 267 1.82 -11.47 1.98
N SER A 268 0.97 -12.41 2.35
CA SER A 268 1.27 -13.39 3.42
C SER A 268 2.47 -14.28 3.10
N ASN A 269 2.73 -14.58 1.82
CA ASN A 269 3.93 -15.34 1.43
C ASN A 269 5.21 -14.56 1.70
N THR A 270 5.22 -13.24 1.53
CA THR A 270 6.32 -12.36 1.93
C THR A 270 6.54 -12.42 3.44
N ILE A 271 5.45 -12.32 4.22
CA ILE A 271 5.50 -12.44 5.68
C ILE A 271 6.07 -13.79 6.10
N ALA A 272 5.57 -14.89 5.53
CA ALA A 272 6.03 -16.24 5.84
C ALA A 272 7.52 -16.47 5.48
N LYS A 273 8.01 -15.83 4.42
CA LYS A 273 9.41 -15.91 3.98
C LYS A 273 10.36 -15.09 4.87
N GLU A 274 9.97 -13.87 5.23
CA GLU A 274 10.86 -12.89 5.82
C GLU A 274 10.83 -12.87 7.35
N VAL A 275 9.65 -13.02 7.96
CA VAL A 275 9.49 -12.91 9.43
C VAL A 275 10.39 -13.86 10.21
N PRO A 276 10.55 -15.16 9.85
CA PRO A 276 11.50 -16.04 10.56
C PRO A 276 12.95 -15.55 10.52
N LEU A 277 13.34 -14.90 9.41
CA LEU A 277 14.68 -14.33 9.27
C LEU A 277 14.82 -13.00 10.02
N LEU A 278 13.77 -12.20 10.07
CA LEU A 278 13.70 -10.99 10.88
C LEU A 278 13.81 -11.31 12.39
N ILE A 279 13.14 -12.35 12.86
CA ILE A 279 13.26 -12.84 14.25
C ILE A 279 14.69 -13.29 14.54
N LYS A 280 15.29 -14.05 13.64
CA LYS A 280 16.60 -14.66 13.84
C LYS A 280 17.76 -13.67 13.71
N ASN A 281 17.69 -12.79 12.69
CA ASN A 281 18.82 -11.97 12.25
C ASN A 281 18.61 -10.46 12.46
N GLY A 282 17.38 -10.04 12.79
CA GLY A 282 16.99 -8.63 12.91
C GLY A 282 16.75 -7.91 11.57
N SER A 283 17.11 -8.53 10.45
CA SER A 283 16.99 -7.96 9.09
C SER A 283 16.84 -9.05 8.04
N TYR A 284 16.37 -8.66 6.86
CA TYR A 284 16.25 -9.53 5.68
C TYR A 284 17.11 -8.97 4.54
N ALA A 285 17.81 -9.85 3.84
CA ALA A 285 18.64 -9.51 2.69
C ALA A 285 17.89 -9.82 1.40
N HIS A 286 17.43 -8.79 0.71
CA HIS A 286 16.71 -8.94 -0.56
C HIS A 286 17.63 -9.34 -1.70
N PRO A 287 17.26 -10.33 -2.53
CA PRO A 287 18.00 -10.65 -3.75
C PRO A 287 17.86 -9.52 -4.77
N TRP A 288 18.96 -9.18 -5.44
CA TRP A 288 19.03 -8.03 -6.33
C TRP A 288 19.78 -8.36 -7.62
N LEU A 289 19.24 -7.87 -8.75
CA LEU A 289 19.84 -8.02 -10.08
C LEU A 289 20.58 -6.76 -10.54
N GLY A 290 20.10 -5.58 -10.21
CA GLY A 290 20.73 -4.31 -10.52
C GLY A 290 20.43 -3.74 -11.90
N VAL A 291 19.14 -3.78 -12.29
CA VAL A 291 18.67 -3.21 -13.55
C VAL A 291 17.53 -2.22 -13.30
N SER A 292 17.41 -1.26 -14.21
CA SER A 292 16.16 -0.52 -14.43
C SER A 292 15.68 -0.74 -15.85
N GLY A 293 14.37 -0.80 -16.05
CA GLY A 293 13.79 -1.08 -17.33
C GLY A 293 12.29 -0.81 -17.35
N GLY A 294 11.70 -0.97 -18.52
CA GLY A 294 10.29 -0.68 -18.70
C GLY A 294 9.64 -1.51 -19.81
N LYS A 295 8.38 -1.20 -20.05
CA LYS A 295 7.62 -1.79 -21.16
C LYS A 295 8.18 -1.29 -22.50
N ILE A 296 8.16 -2.15 -23.50
CA ILE A 296 8.51 -1.76 -24.87
C ILE A 296 7.35 -0.94 -25.44
N SER A 297 7.63 0.30 -25.82
CA SER A 297 6.62 1.15 -26.46
C SER A 297 6.39 0.76 -27.93
N PRO A 298 5.20 1.06 -28.51
CA PRO A 298 4.95 0.82 -29.93
C PRO A 298 5.96 1.53 -30.86
N ASP A 299 6.41 2.73 -30.46
CA ASP A 299 7.39 3.48 -31.24
C ASP A 299 8.77 2.83 -31.21
N LEU A 300 9.17 2.28 -30.06
CA LEU A 300 10.40 1.52 -29.94
C LEU A 300 10.35 0.23 -30.76
N ILE A 301 9.21 -0.49 -30.75
CA ILE A 301 8.98 -1.68 -31.58
C ILE A 301 9.27 -1.35 -33.08
N LYS A 302 8.73 -0.23 -33.57
CA LYS A 302 8.95 0.23 -34.96
C LYS A 302 10.40 0.64 -35.21
N ALA A 303 11.00 1.41 -34.28
CA ALA A 303 12.37 1.91 -34.41
C ALA A 303 13.41 0.78 -34.48
N VAL A 304 13.15 -0.32 -33.75
CA VAL A 304 14.07 -1.49 -33.67
C VAL A 304 13.70 -2.61 -34.65
N GLY A 305 12.60 -2.45 -35.39
CA GLY A 305 12.16 -3.45 -36.38
C GLY A 305 11.64 -4.76 -35.73
N LEU A 306 11.10 -4.70 -34.49
CA LEU A 306 10.53 -5.86 -33.82
C LEU A 306 9.09 -6.16 -34.33
N PRO A 307 8.62 -7.41 -34.21
CA PRO A 307 7.22 -7.74 -34.49
C PRO A 307 6.25 -6.92 -33.63
N THR A 308 5.11 -6.54 -34.20
CA THR A 308 4.12 -5.61 -33.56
C THR A 308 3.65 -6.03 -32.16
N ASN A 309 3.70 -7.33 -31.82
CA ASN A 309 3.28 -7.86 -30.53
C ASN A 309 4.46 -8.36 -29.69
N TYR A 310 5.67 -7.85 -29.94
CA TYR A 310 6.85 -8.27 -29.19
C TYR A 310 6.69 -7.93 -27.70
N LYS A 311 6.97 -8.90 -26.84
CA LYS A 311 6.83 -8.78 -25.38
C LYS A 311 8.18 -8.96 -24.71
N GLY A 312 8.39 -8.19 -23.68
CA GLY A 312 9.62 -8.23 -22.89
C GLY A 312 9.80 -6.93 -22.11
N VAL A 313 10.92 -6.87 -21.41
CA VAL A 313 11.34 -5.71 -20.62
C VAL A 313 12.59 -5.14 -21.25
N ILE A 314 12.50 -3.91 -21.77
CA ILE A 314 13.68 -3.21 -22.25
C ILE A 314 14.49 -2.71 -21.07
N ILE A 315 15.81 -2.95 -21.11
CA ILE A 315 16.73 -2.50 -20.08
C ILE A 315 17.18 -1.08 -20.36
N GLY A 316 16.75 -0.16 -19.50
CA GLY A 316 17.13 1.25 -19.58
C GLY A 316 18.55 1.48 -19.06
N SER A 317 18.83 0.95 -17.85
CA SER A 317 20.19 1.04 -17.28
C SER A 317 20.56 -0.22 -16.49
N VAL A 318 21.87 -0.46 -16.40
CA VAL A 318 22.47 -1.50 -15.60
C VAL A 318 23.36 -0.82 -14.55
N GLN A 319 23.18 -1.18 -13.29
CA GLN A 319 23.94 -0.58 -12.18
C GLN A 319 25.37 -1.09 -12.19
N PRO A 320 26.39 -0.22 -12.06
CA PRO A 320 27.78 -0.63 -11.95
C PRO A 320 28.04 -1.58 -10.77
N GLY A 321 28.84 -2.62 -10.99
CA GLY A 321 29.15 -3.65 -9.99
C GLY A 321 28.02 -4.66 -9.73
N SER A 322 26.87 -4.51 -10.39
CA SER A 322 25.71 -5.36 -10.18
C SER A 322 25.86 -6.77 -10.78
N PRO A 323 25.02 -7.73 -10.35
CA PRO A 323 24.89 -9.03 -11.01
C PRO A 323 24.59 -8.95 -12.51
N ALA A 324 23.74 -7.99 -12.90
CA ALA A 324 23.40 -7.77 -14.30
C ALA A 324 24.61 -7.35 -15.14
N GLU A 325 25.41 -6.40 -14.64
CA GLU A 325 26.63 -5.97 -15.32
C GLU A 325 27.62 -7.14 -15.48
N LYS A 326 27.86 -7.89 -14.39
CA LYS A 326 28.76 -9.06 -14.38
C LYS A 326 28.28 -10.16 -15.34
N ALA A 327 26.98 -10.30 -15.54
CA ALA A 327 26.40 -11.22 -16.51
C ALA A 327 26.48 -10.70 -17.96
N GLY A 328 26.92 -9.46 -18.15
CA GLY A 328 27.06 -8.84 -19.47
C GLY A 328 25.74 -8.32 -20.06
N LEU A 329 24.74 -8.01 -19.20
CA LEU A 329 23.50 -7.35 -19.63
C LEU A 329 23.80 -5.91 -20.04
N LYS A 330 23.15 -5.42 -21.10
CA LYS A 330 23.35 -4.09 -21.66
C LYS A 330 22.12 -3.22 -21.49
N GLY A 331 22.29 -1.98 -21.00
CA GLY A 331 21.25 -0.96 -20.97
C GLY A 331 21.21 -0.15 -22.27
N LEU A 332 20.22 0.75 -22.35
CA LEU A 332 20.19 1.78 -23.40
C LEU A 332 21.42 2.65 -23.30
N THR A 333 22.07 2.89 -24.44
CA THR A 333 23.19 3.83 -24.56
C THR A 333 22.90 4.80 -25.70
N GLN A 334 23.30 6.06 -25.49
CA GLN A 334 23.28 7.07 -26.53
C GLN A 334 24.72 7.33 -26.98
N ASP A 335 24.94 7.27 -28.29
CA ASP A 335 26.25 7.61 -28.85
C ASP A 335 26.43 9.13 -28.81
N ASN A 336 27.50 9.57 -28.12
CA ASN A 336 27.79 10.98 -27.96
C ASN A 336 28.21 11.68 -29.26
N ASP A 337 28.69 10.94 -30.26
CA ASP A 337 29.24 11.51 -31.49
C ASP A 337 28.19 11.75 -32.59
N ASN A 338 27.15 10.91 -32.65
CA ASN A 338 26.14 10.97 -33.68
C ASN A 338 24.69 11.04 -33.19
N GLY A 339 24.50 10.99 -31.85
CA GLY A 339 23.18 11.01 -31.21
C GLY A 339 22.37 9.71 -31.41
N ALA A 340 22.97 8.67 -31.98
CA ALA A 340 22.28 7.40 -32.23
C ALA A 340 22.02 6.70 -30.88
N THR A 341 20.77 6.30 -30.66
CA THR A 341 20.39 5.50 -29.50
C THR A 341 20.58 4.03 -29.81
N HIS A 342 21.50 3.38 -29.12
CA HIS A 342 21.61 1.93 -29.14
C HIS A 342 20.58 1.34 -28.20
N THR A 343 19.77 0.44 -28.71
CA THR A 343 18.78 -0.26 -27.89
C THR A 343 19.46 -1.17 -26.88
N GLY A 344 19.05 -1.03 -25.62
CA GLY A 344 19.43 -1.99 -24.58
C GLY A 344 18.86 -3.39 -24.86
N ASP A 345 19.34 -4.34 -24.12
CA ASP A 345 18.81 -5.70 -24.13
C ASP A 345 17.33 -5.72 -23.77
N ILE A 346 16.60 -6.68 -24.34
CA ILE A 346 15.21 -6.93 -23.99
C ILE A 346 15.15 -8.29 -23.29
N ILE A 347 14.84 -8.31 -22.00
CA ILE A 347 14.61 -9.56 -21.27
C ILE A 347 13.22 -10.08 -21.65
N THR A 348 13.17 -11.29 -22.21
CA THR A 348 11.92 -11.95 -22.63
C THR A 348 11.48 -13.04 -21.66
N ALA A 349 12.42 -13.66 -20.92
CA ALA A 349 12.11 -14.63 -19.87
C ALA A 349 13.17 -14.63 -18.78
N VAL A 350 12.76 -15.04 -17.57
CA VAL A 350 13.63 -15.35 -16.41
C VAL A 350 13.38 -16.79 -15.98
N ASP A 351 14.44 -17.60 -15.89
CA ASP A 351 14.37 -19.07 -15.63
C ASP A 351 13.30 -19.78 -16.48
N GLY A 352 13.12 -19.37 -17.71
CA GLY A 352 12.10 -19.89 -18.63
C GLY A 352 10.70 -19.30 -18.44
N HIS A 353 10.45 -18.47 -17.43
CA HIS A 353 9.17 -17.80 -17.23
C HIS A 353 9.10 -16.52 -18.06
N PRO A 354 8.13 -16.39 -19.00
CA PRO A 354 8.01 -15.21 -19.84
C PRO A 354 7.73 -13.95 -19.01
N VAL A 355 8.41 -12.84 -19.34
CA VAL A 355 8.22 -11.53 -18.68
C VAL A 355 7.72 -10.49 -19.68
N ARG A 356 6.90 -9.54 -19.21
CA ARG A 356 6.26 -8.50 -20.02
C ARG A 356 6.49 -7.10 -19.48
N GLN A 357 6.78 -7.01 -18.20
CA GLN A 357 7.01 -5.78 -17.45
C GLN A 357 8.04 -6.02 -16.36
N ILE A 358 8.65 -4.95 -15.87
CA ILE A 358 9.69 -5.04 -14.84
C ILE A 358 9.18 -5.70 -13.55
N ASP A 359 7.87 -5.51 -13.26
CA ASP A 359 7.18 -6.12 -12.13
C ASP A 359 7.31 -7.65 -12.15
N ASP A 360 7.20 -8.29 -13.33
CA ASP A 360 7.30 -9.74 -13.45
C ASP A 360 8.68 -10.24 -13.02
N ILE A 361 9.75 -9.49 -13.37
CA ILE A 361 11.13 -9.82 -13.00
C ILE A 361 11.33 -9.65 -11.49
N ILE A 362 10.92 -8.51 -10.94
CA ILE A 362 11.10 -8.20 -9.52
C ILE A 362 10.31 -9.18 -8.66
N ASN A 363 9.03 -9.42 -8.98
CA ASN A 363 8.19 -10.36 -8.24
C ASN A 363 8.73 -11.80 -8.30
N TYR A 364 9.26 -12.22 -9.47
CA TYR A 364 9.91 -13.53 -9.59
C TYR A 364 11.15 -13.64 -8.70
N ILE A 365 12.03 -12.65 -8.74
CA ILE A 365 13.25 -12.63 -7.92
C ILE A 365 12.90 -12.65 -6.43
N GLU A 366 11.99 -11.78 -5.99
CA GLU A 366 11.62 -11.69 -4.57
C GLU A 366 10.89 -12.94 -4.06
N SER A 367 10.04 -13.57 -4.87
CA SER A 367 9.28 -14.74 -4.44
C SER A 367 10.05 -16.06 -4.56
N GLN A 368 10.92 -16.22 -5.58
CA GLN A 368 11.49 -17.51 -5.95
C GLN A 368 13.00 -17.63 -5.70
N LYS A 369 13.67 -16.53 -5.39
CA LYS A 369 15.13 -16.47 -5.28
C LYS A 369 15.60 -15.97 -3.92
N ASN A 370 16.85 -16.28 -3.60
CA ASN A 370 17.59 -15.77 -2.45
C ASN A 370 18.91 -15.13 -2.91
N VAL A 371 19.56 -14.42 -2.01
CA VAL A 371 20.91 -13.91 -2.24
C VAL A 371 21.85 -15.09 -2.47
N GLY A 372 22.64 -15.00 -3.55
CA GLY A 372 23.57 -16.06 -3.97
C GLY A 372 22.99 -17.02 -5.01
N ASP A 373 21.70 -17.02 -5.25
CA ASP A 373 21.09 -17.87 -6.27
C ASP A 373 21.42 -17.37 -7.68
N ASN A 374 21.54 -18.33 -8.60
CA ASN A 374 21.64 -18.03 -10.02
C ASN A 374 20.26 -17.79 -10.63
N ILE A 375 20.19 -16.82 -11.55
CA ILE A 375 19.03 -16.55 -12.38
C ILE A 375 19.43 -16.57 -13.86
N LYS A 376 18.68 -17.28 -14.68
CA LYS A 376 18.89 -17.37 -16.13
C LYS A 376 18.01 -16.34 -16.83
N LEU A 377 18.61 -15.47 -17.61
CA LEU A 377 17.95 -14.41 -18.37
C LEU A 377 17.95 -14.79 -19.85
N THR A 378 16.77 -14.92 -20.47
CA THR A 378 16.65 -15.01 -21.91
C THR A 378 16.49 -13.61 -22.45
N VAL A 379 17.45 -13.18 -23.25
CA VAL A 379 17.59 -11.79 -23.70
C VAL A 379 17.54 -11.73 -25.23
N SER A 380 16.79 -10.79 -25.78
CA SER A 380 16.91 -10.42 -27.20
C SER A 380 17.90 -9.27 -27.32
N ARG A 381 18.99 -9.50 -28.04
CA ARG A 381 20.06 -8.55 -28.35
C ARG A 381 20.27 -8.54 -29.85
N ASP A 382 20.09 -7.39 -30.50
CA ASP A 382 20.22 -7.22 -31.94
C ASP A 382 19.42 -8.26 -32.74
N GLY A 383 18.18 -8.56 -32.31
CA GLY A 383 17.28 -9.53 -32.92
C GLY A 383 17.63 -11.01 -32.67
N LYS A 384 18.69 -11.30 -31.89
CA LYS A 384 19.10 -12.66 -31.57
C LYS A 384 18.81 -12.97 -30.09
N LEU A 385 18.36 -14.20 -29.82
CA LEU A 385 18.21 -14.66 -28.44
C LEU A 385 19.55 -15.09 -27.87
N VAL A 386 19.87 -14.56 -26.70
CA VAL A 386 21.08 -14.86 -25.91
C VAL A 386 20.64 -15.28 -24.51
N GLU A 387 21.28 -16.30 -23.95
CA GLU A 387 21.11 -16.69 -22.55
C GLU A 387 22.26 -16.14 -21.72
N LEU A 388 21.90 -15.41 -20.65
CA LEU A 388 22.83 -14.90 -19.66
C LEU A 388 22.48 -15.51 -18.31
N THR A 389 23.52 -15.74 -17.47
CA THR A 389 23.31 -16.19 -16.09
C THR A 389 23.91 -15.14 -15.14
N ALA A 390 23.10 -14.66 -14.21
CA ALA A 390 23.53 -13.74 -13.17
C ALA A 390 23.43 -14.42 -11.79
N THR A 391 24.41 -14.18 -10.92
CA THR A 391 24.36 -14.60 -9.51
C THR A 391 23.85 -13.42 -8.68
N LEU A 392 22.66 -13.55 -8.09
CA LEU A 392 22.00 -12.49 -7.34
C LEU A 392 22.80 -12.09 -6.10
N GLN A 393 22.88 -10.81 -5.82
CA GLN A 393 23.56 -10.24 -4.65
C GLN A 393 22.53 -9.64 -3.69
N ALA A 394 22.97 -9.33 -2.46
CA ALA A 394 22.14 -8.55 -1.56
C ALA A 394 21.93 -7.13 -2.13
N ARG A 395 20.70 -6.65 -2.04
CA ARG A 395 20.36 -5.28 -2.42
C ARG A 395 21.19 -4.28 -1.62
N PRO A 396 21.84 -3.29 -2.26
CA PRO A 396 22.62 -2.28 -1.55
C PRO A 396 21.72 -1.41 -0.67
N GLN A 397 22.21 -0.98 0.48
CA GLN A 397 21.51 -0.03 1.34
C GLN A 397 21.52 1.36 0.70
N THR A 398 20.46 2.12 0.88
CA THR A 398 20.20 3.42 0.21
C THR A 398 21.30 4.47 0.42
N SER A 399 22.06 4.39 1.51
CA SER A 399 23.19 5.28 1.76
C SER A 399 24.35 5.16 0.75
N SER A 400 24.41 4.06 0.00
CA SER A 400 25.45 3.85 -1.02
C SER A 400 25.02 4.31 -2.42
N LEU A 401 23.74 4.55 -2.65
CA LEU A 401 23.22 4.99 -3.96
C LEU A 401 23.28 6.52 -4.15
N SER A 402 23.27 7.29 -3.05
CA SER A 402 23.30 8.75 -3.09
C SER A 402 24.69 9.36 -3.35
N SER A 403 25.76 8.58 -3.31
CA SER A 403 27.14 9.09 -3.54
C SER A 403 27.60 9.05 -5.00
N SER A 404 26.82 8.47 -5.92
CA SER A 404 27.20 8.35 -7.34
C SER A 404 26.32 9.14 -8.32
N GLN A 405 25.32 9.88 -7.84
CA GLN A 405 24.58 10.79 -8.70
C GLN A 405 24.92 12.23 -8.34
N ASN A 406 25.74 12.87 -9.19
CA ASN A 406 25.85 14.32 -9.24
C ASN A 406 24.45 14.92 -9.31
N GLN A 407 24.13 15.81 -8.38
CA GLN A 407 22.83 16.51 -8.22
C GLN A 407 22.44 17.44 -9.40
N ASP A 408 23.10 17.32 -10.56
CA ASP A 408 22.93 18.31 -11.64
C ASP A 408 21.99 17.91 -12.79
N GLN A 409 21.32 16.74 -12.77
CA GLN A 409 20.38 16.42 -13.85
C GLN A 409 19.20 15.54 -13.41
N LEU A 410 18.29 16.09 -12.60
CA LEU A 410 16.91 15.61 -12.52
C LEU A 410 15.94 16.81 -12.51
N GLN A 411 16.01 17.61 -13.58
CA GLN A 411 14.81 18.28 -14.06
C GLN A 411 14.05 17.28 -14.91
N PRO A 412 12.76 17.01 -14.64
CA PRO A 412 11.94 16.24 -15.55
C PRO A 412 11.95 16.95 -16.91
N PRO A 413 12.00 16.22 -18.05
CA PRO A 413 11.97 16.85 -19.37
C PRO A 413 10.73 17.74 -19.45
N GLY A 414 10.98 19.02 -19.71
CA GLY A 414 10.06 20.13 -19.55
C GLY A 414 8.63 19.85 -19.99
N LEU A 415 7.74 19.95 -19.05
CA LEU A 415 6.46 20.56 -19.35
C LEU A 415 6.81 21.99 -19.75
N GLY A 416 6.74 22.25 -21.06
CA GLY A 416 6.77 23.60 -21.59
C GLY A 416 5.77 24.46 -20.83
N PRO A 417 5.94 25.80 -20.82
CA PRO A 417 5.06 26.68 -20.08
C PRO A 417 3.61 26.32 -20.43
N ILE A 418 2.82 26.04 -19.38
CA ILE A 418 1.38 25.78 -19.52
C ILE A 418 0.81 26.93 -20.32
N PRO A 419 0.16 26.69 -21.49
CA PRO A 419 -0.45 27.78 -22.25
C PRO A 419 -1.41 28.49 -21.32
N GLU A 420 -1.28 29.81 -21.17
CA GLU A 420 -2.25 30.62 -20.44
C GLU A 420 -3.64 30.31 -21.02
N LEU A 421 -4.53 29.84 -20.14
CA LEU A 421 -5.94 29.64 -20.49
C LEU A 421 -6.49 30.96 -21.06
N PRO A 422 -7.17 30.95 -22.22
CA PRO A 422 -7.74 32.14 -22.79
C PRO A 422 -8.67 32.78 -21.78
N GLN A 423 -8.43 34.05 -21.48
CA GLN A 423 -9.25 34.83 -20.57
C GLN A 423 -10.68 34.92 -21.13
N ILE A 424 -11.64 34.40 -20.39
CA ILE A 424 -13.06 34.55 -20.72
C ILE A 424 -13.45 36.00 -20.40
N PRO A 425 -13.91 36.82 -21.38
CA PRO A 425 -14.29 38.21 -21.12
C PRO A 425 -15.46 38.25 -20.11
N GLY A 426 -15.26 38.92 -18.98
CA GLY A 426 -16.33 39.16 -17.99
C GLY A 426 -16.09 38.60 -16.58
N PHE A 427 -15.00 37.88 -16.33
CA PHE A 427 -14.65 37.44 -14.97
C PHE A 427 -13.44 38.22 -14.41
N PRO A 428 -13.51 38.69 -13.16
CA PRO A 428 -12.35 39.35 -12.52
C PRO A 428 -11.23 38.31 -12.29
N PRO A 429 -9.94 38.74 -12.36
CA PRO A 429 -8.81 37.85 -12.15
C PRO A 429 -8.83 37.29 -10.73
N LEU A 430 -8.56 35.95 -10.61
CA LEU A 430 -8.41 35.29 -9.32
C LEU A 430 -7.22 35.88 -8.55
N PRO A 431 -7.32 36.10 -7.24
CA PRO A 431 -6.25 36.63 -6.43
C PRO A 431 -5.06 35.64 -6.42
N ARG A 432 -3.85 36.15 -6.66
CA ARG A 432 -2.61 35.37 -6.55
C ARG A 432 -2.43 34.90 -5.10
N LEU A 433 -2.30 33.60 -4.91
CA LEU A 433 -1.91 33.04 -3.62
C LEU A 433 -0.48 33.52 -3.27
N PRO A 434 -0.23 33.92 -2.01
CA PRO A 434 1.12 34.29 -1.56
C PRO A 434 2.04 33.04 -1.65
N PRO A 435 3.36 33.27 -1.90
CA PRO A 435 4.32 32.18 -1.92
C PRO A 435 4.37 31.50 -0.53
N LEU A 436 4.35 30.18 -0.51
CA LEU A 436 4.63 29.40 0.69
C LEU A 436 6.07 29.68 1.10
N LEU A 437 6.26 30.21 2.29
CA LEU A 437 7.57 30.42 2.90
C LEU A 437 8.22 29.06 3.22
N PRO A 438 9.56 28.98 3.17
CA PRO A 438 10.35 27.74 3.31
C PRO A 438 10.24 27.08 4.70
#